data_812d37a4cedcd2f36a752daba20ecf1f
#
_entry.id   812d37a4cedcd2f36a752daba20ecf1f
#
_cell.length_a   1.000
_cell.length_b   1.000
_cell.length_c   1.000
_cell.angle_alpha   90.00
_cell.angle_beta   90.00
_cell.angle_gamma   90.00
#
_symmetry.space_group_name_H-M   'P 1'
#
loop_
_entity.id
_entity.type
_entity.pdbx_description
1 polymer ?
#
loop_
_entity_poly.entity_id
_entity_poly.type
_entity_poly.pdbx_seq_one_letter_code
_entity_poly.pdbx_strand_id
1 'polypeptide(L)'
;MRRRPPKVAMAASPQEVTEISAGRHPVVLGRDALRALDRTLGSEEASALFILGDENTLRHCLPELLAQVPRLRYARTLVVPPGERSKDIAVCTDIWRHLAEEAADRQTLLICLGGGVVTDLGGFVAGTYKRGIRCVHVPTSLMGMVDAAIGGKTGVDLAGLKNMVGVFHDPLGVYVHLPFLKSLGKRELLNGLAEMLKHGLVWDAAAWNAIGEAPLHDIDALKPLVERSAAIKAEVVKADPRESSLRKVLNFGHTIGHGIEAHSWESPQRMLLHGEAVAIGMVCEAWLSWRMDLLSREDYDAIATRLLTLYKPYQFDSADNHRLIELMRNDKKNASGQFRFTLLTAIGKAKVDVHVTAAQVQEALEHYRLLVR
;
A
#
# COMPACT_ATOMS: atom_id res chain seq x y z
N MET A 1 53.46 37.31 -9.72
CA MET A 1 52.75 36.15 -9.17
C MET A 1 51.39 36.58 -8.60
N ARG A 2 50.28 36.37 -9.34
CA ARG A 2 48.93 36.67 -8.87
C ARG A 2 48.39 35.42 -8.14
N ARG A 3 48.13 35.51 -6.84
CA ARG A 3 47.52 34.43 -6.07
C ARG A 3 46.06 34.28 -6.49
N ARG A 4 45.65 33.03 -6.92
CA ARG A 4 44.26 32.67 -7.14
C ARG A 4 43.50 32.74 -5.80
N PRO A 5 42.27 33.28 -5.79
CA PRO A 5 41.44 33.23 -4.60
C PRO A 5 41.06 31.79 -4.23
N PRO A 6 40.89 31.45 -2.97
CA PRO A 6 40.47 30.13 -2.53
C PRO A 6 39.09 29.83 -3.08
N LYS A 7 38.89 28.62 -3.64
CA LYS A 7 37.57 28.09 -3.97
C LYS A 7 36.78 27.99 -2.66
N VAL A 8 35.75 28.82 -2.52
CA VAL A 8 34.75 28.67 -1.49
C VAL A 8 34.04 27.35 -1.79
N ALA A 9 34.22 26.34 -0.92
CA ALA A 9 33.41 25.12 -0.96
C ALA A 9 31.98 25.56 -0.67
N MET A 10 31.08 25.41 -1.65
CA MET A 10 29.65 25.54 -1.42
C MET A 10 29.28 24.50 -0.36
N ALA A 11 28.85 24.96 0.80
CA ALA A 11 28.26 24.10 1.81
C ALA A 11 27.10 23.35 1.15
N ALA A 12 27.13 22.01 1.20
CA ALA A 12 26.03 21.20 0.74
C ALA A 12 24.77 21.63 1.50
N SER A 13 23.71 21.98 0.80
CA SER A 13 22.39 22.24 1.42
C SER A 13 22.02 21.03 2.28
N PRO A 14 21.43 21.25 3.48
CA PRO A 14 20.99 20.15 4.33
C PRO A 14 20.09 19.22 3.53
N GLN A 15 20.33 17.90 3.65
CA GLN A 15 19.54 16.89 2.93
C GLN A 15 18.10 16.91 3.45
N GLU A 16 17.14 17.07 2.55
CA GLU A 16 15.72 17.10 2.90
C GLU A 16 15.14 15.69 2.82
N VAL A 17 15.47 14.84 3.82
CA VAL A 17 14.88 13.51 4.00
C VAL A 17 14.39 13.31 5.41
N THR A 18 13.26 12.62 5.52
CA THR A 18 12.73 12.07 6.78
C THR A 18 12.95 10.56 6.73
N GLU A 19 13.60 9.99 7.75
CA GLU A 19 13.79 8.54 7.88
C GLU A 19 12.92 8.00 9.02
N ILE A 20 12.11 6.99 8.71
CA ILE A 20 11.19 6.33 9.64
C ILE A 20 11.60 4.86 9.74
N SER A 21 11.78 4.34 10.95
CA SER A 21 12.08 2.92 11.17
C SER A 21 10.80 2.09 11.15
N ALA A 22 10.67 1.20 10.17
CA ALA A 22 9.59 0.20 10.09
C ALA A 22 10.05 -1.18 10.64
N GLY A 23 10.77 -1.18 11.74
CA GLY A 23 11.33 -2.38 12.34
C GLY A 23 12.66 -2.79 11.71
N ARG A 24 12.63 -3.64 10.68
CA ARG A 24 13.85 -4.18 10.06
C ARG A 24 14.37 -3.38 8.87
N HIS A 25 13.60 -2.42 8.39
CA HIS A 25 14.01 -1.59 7.25
C HIS A 25 13.61 -0.11 7.46
N PRO A 26 14.36 0.83 6.90
CA PRO A 26 14.00 2.25 6.89
C PRO A 26 12.97 2.55 5.80
N VAL A 27 12.13 3.54 6.06
CA VAL A 27 11.33 4.25 5.07
C VAL A 27 11.90 5.66 4.97
N VAL A 28 12.47 5.98 3.81
CA VAL A 28 13.15 7.25 3.54
C VAL A 28 12.27 8.10 2.62
N LEU A 29 11.79 9.23 3.12
CA LEU A 29 10.89 10.12 2.40
C LEU A 29 11.55 11.50 2.18
N GLY A 30 11.23 12.14 1.07
CA GLY A 30 11.63 13.52 0.81
C GLY A 30 12.22 13.73 -0.57
N ARG A 31 12.64 14.98 -0.83
CA ARG A 31 13.22 15.36 -2.12
C ARG A 31 14.49 14.61 -2.47
N ASP A 32 15.30 14.29 -1.46
CA ASP A 32 16.57 13.59 -1.61
C ASP A 32 16.46 12.07 -1.37
N ALA A 33 15.25 11.49 -1.32
CA ALA A 33 15.05 10.05 -1.11
C ALA A 33 15.78 9.19 -2.16
N LEU A 34 15.74 9.57 -3.44
CA LEU A 34 16.47 8.85 -4.50
C LEU A 34 17.99 9.00 -4.38
N ARG A 35 18.49 10.15 -3.92
CA ARG A 35 19.92 10.31 -3.63
C ARG A 35 20.33 9.47 -2.40
N ALA A 36 19.44 9.31 -1.42
CA ALA A 36 19.69 8.38 -0.33
C ALA A 36 19.77 6.93 -0.82
N LEU A 37 18.90 6.54 -1.76
CA LEU A 37 19.01 5.25 -2.44
C LEU A 37 20.37 5.08 -3.14
N ASP A 38 20.85 6.08 -3.89
CA ASP A 38 22.17 6.01 -4.55
C ASP A 38 23.30 5.75 -3.55
N ARG A 39 23.25 6.37 -2.37
CA ARG A 39 24.23 6.11 -1.29
C ARG A 39 24.12 4.69 -0.75
N THR A 40 22.90 4.20 -0.48
CA THR A 40 22.68 2.83 -0.03
C THR A 40 23.22 1.82 -1.04
N LEU A 41 22.91 2.00 -2.33
CA LEU A 41 23.44 1.13 -3.39
C LEU A 41 25.00 1.21 -3.47
N GLY A 42 25.59 2.33 -3.09
CA GLY A 42 27.04 2.51 -3.05
C GLY A 42 27.72 1.74 -1.92
N SER A 43 27.02 1.41 -0.85
CA SER A 43 27.50 0.61 0.27
C SER A 43 27.21 -0.89 0.11
N GLU A 44 26.38 -1.27 -0.87
CA GLU A 44 26.01 -2.64 -1.13
C GLU A 44 26.87 -3.27 -2.23
N GLU A 45 27.51 -4.39 -1.92
CA GLU A 45 28.20 -5.20 -2.92
C GLU A 45 27.16 -6.05 -3.68
N ALA A 46 26.73 -5.58 -4.85
CA ALA A 46 25.79 -6.30 -5.71
C ALA A 46 26.51 -6.83 -6.97
N SER A 47 26.36 -8.12 -7.28
CA SER A 47 26.88 -8.75 -8.49
C SER A 47 26.15 -8.28 -9.75
N ALA A 48 24.84 -7.99 -9.62
CA ALA A 48 23.99 -7.46 -10.68
C ALA A 48 22.86 -6.61 -10.09
N LEU A 49 22.41 -5.63 -10.85
CA LEU A 49 21.27 -4.77 -10.51
C LEU A 49 20.14 -5.00 -11.53
N PHE A 50 18.94 -5.23 -11.02
CA PHE A 50 17.73 -5.34 -11.83
C PHE A 50 16.69 -4.33 -11.36
N ILE A 51 15.96 -3.73 -12.31
CA ILE A 51 14.81 -2.86 -12.03
C ILE A 51 13.56 -3.57 -12.51
N LEU A 52 12.66 -3.89 -11.61
CA LEU A 52 11.32 -4.40 -11.92
C LEU A 52 10.34 -3.24 -11.92
N GLY A 53 9.59 -3.09 -12.99
CA GLY A 53 8.51 -2.10 -13.09
C GLY A 53 7.46 -2.51 -14.12
N ASP A 54 6.29 -1.88 -14.05
CA ASP A 54 5.31 -1.99 -15.11
C ASP A 54 5.57 -0.96 -16.23
N GLU A 55 4.92 -1.15 -17.39
CA GLU A 55 5.09 -0.29 -18.56
C GLU A 55 4.88 1.20 -18.26
N ASN A 56 3.92 1.55 -17.39
CA ASN A 56 3.62 2.92 -17.02
C ASN A 56 4.69 3.51 -16.13
N THR A 57 5.11 2.77 -15.09
CA THR A 57 6.12 3.24 -14.15
C THR A 57 7.49 3.35 -14.80
N LEU A 58 7.83 2.44 -15.70
CA LEU A 58 9.08 2.56 -16.48
C LEU A 58 9.05 3.77 -17.42
N ARG A 59 7.91 4.06 -18.04
CA ARG A 59 7.78 5.24 -18.91
C ARG A 59 7.89 6.56 -18.13
N HIS A 60 7.23 6.66 -16.99
CA HIS A 60 7.02 7.94 -16.30
C HIS A 60 8.00 8.18 -15.14
N CYS A 61 8.50 7.13 -14.50
CA CYS A 61 9.30 7.24 -13.28
C CYS A 61 10.77 6.84 -13.48
N LEU A 62 11.08 5.89 -14.38
CA LEU A 62 12.44 5.40 -14.60
C LEU A 62 13.41 6.51 -15.05
N PRO A 63 13.05 7.44 -15.95
CA PRO A 63 13.98 8.50 -16.35
C PRO A 63 14.47 9.35 -15.18
N GLU A 64 13.58 9.71 -14.26
CA GLU A 64 13.90 10.46 -13.04
C GLU A 64 14.73 9.63 -12.06
N LEU A 65 14.38 8.35 -11.88
CA LEU A 65 15.18 7.42 -11.07
C LEU A 65 16.62 7.36 -11.57
N LEU A 66 16.83 7.14 -12.86
CA LEU A 66 18.18 7.05 -13.46
C LEU A 66 18.96 8.36 -13.42
N ALA A 67 18.26 9.50 -13.46
CA ALA A 67 18.88 10.83 -13.33
C ALA A 67 19.44 11.07 -11.92
N GLN A 68 18.72 10.60 -10.88
CA GLN A 68 19.08 10.81 -9.48
C GLN A 68 19.89 9.65 -8.87
N VAL A 69 19.86 8.46 -9.49
CA VAL A 69 20.56 7.25 -9.05
C VAL A 69 21.47 6.74 -10.18
N PRO A 70 22.63 7.39 -10.42
CA PRO A 70 23.52 7.04 -11.54
C PRO A 70 24.00 5.59 -11.56
N ARG A 71 24.07 4.93 -10.41
CA ARG A 71 24.43 3.51 -10.27
C ARG A 71 23.47 2.57 -10.99
N LEU A 72 22.22 2.99 -11.19
CA LEU A 72 21.20 2.19 -11.89
C LEU A 72 21.25 2.28 -13.42
N ARG A 73 22.14 3.11 -14.01
CA ARG A 73 22.21 3.30 -15.48
C ARG A 73 22.50 2.02 -16.26
N TYR A 74 23.15 1.06 -15.62
CA TYR A 74 23.49 -0.24 -16.21
C TYR A 74 22.65 -1.38 -15.64
N ALA A 75 21.62 -1.07 -14.84
CA ALA A 75 20.71 -2.06 -14.33
C ALA A 75 19.85 -2.64 -15.46
N ARG A 76 19.63 -3.95 -15.43
CA ARG A 76 18.74 -4.64 -16.38
C ARG A 76 17.29 -4.40 -15.98
N THR A 77 16.42 -4.22 -16.96
CA THR A 77 15.01 -3.88 -16.70
C THR A 77 14.13 -5.10 -16.94
N LEU A 78 13.28 -5.41 -15.96
CA LEU A 78 12.23 -6.43 -16.00
C LEU A 78 10.90 -5.70 -16.12
N VAL A 79 10.12 -6.00 -17.15
CA VAL A 79 8.86 -5.33 -17.44
C VAL A 79 7.70 -6.28 -17.20
N VAL A 80 6.68 -5.82 -16.45
CA VAL A 80 5.43 -6.55 -16.29
C VAL A 80 4.26 -5.70 -16.79
N PRO A 81 3.13 -6.32 -17.17
CA PRO A 81 1.92 -5.57 -17.51
C PRO A 81 1.43 -4.73 -16.31
N PRO A 82 0.81 -3.56 -16.53
CA PRO A 82 0.26 -2.78 -15.44
C PRO A 82 -1.00 -3.40 -14.83
N GLY A 83 -1.22 -3.17 -13.54
CA GLY A 83 -2.42 -3.54 -12.81
C GLY A 83 -2.35 -4.89 -12.09
N GLU A 84 -3.40 -5.17 -11.31
CA GLU A 84 -3.45 -6.29 -10.35
C GLU A 84 -3.27 -7.66 -11.00
N ARG A 85 -3.66 -7.82 -12.27
CA ARG A 85 -3.49 -9.08 -13.00
C ARG A 85 -2.04 -9.57 -13.10
N SER A 86 -1.08 -8.68 -12.89
CA SER A 86 0.35 -9.05 -12.83
C SER A 86 0.77 -9.70 -11.51
N LYS A 87 -0.07 -9.63 -10.46
CA LYS A 87 0.19 -10.35 -9.20
C LYS A 87 -0.16 -11.84 -9.32
N ASP A 88 0.47 -12.53 -10.24
CA ASP A 88 0.22 -13.93 -10.57
C ASP A 88 1.50 -14.76 -10.54
N ILE A 89 1.37 -16.04 -10.18
CA ILE A 89 2.51 -16.96 -10.08
C ILE A 89 3.19 -17.22 -11.45
N ALA A 90 2.42 -17.13 -12.54
CA ALA A 90 2.97 -17.27 -13.88
C ALA A 90 3.91 -16.10 -14.20
N VAL A 91 3.54 -14.87 -13.84
CA VAL A 91 4.40 -13.69 -13.98
C VAL A 91 5.66 -13.84 -13.12
N CYS A 92 5.55 -14.35 -11.90
CA CYS A 92 6.72 -14.66 -11.08
C CYS A 92 7.63 -15.68 -11.77
N THR A 93 7.07 -16.72 -12.35
CA THR A 93 7.83 -17.77 -13.06
C THR A 93 8.62 -17.17 -14.23
N ASP A 94 8.04 -16.27 -14.99
CA ASP A 94 8.70 -15.60 -16.09
C ASP A 94 9.84 -14.69 -15.59
N ILE A 95 9.63 -13.96 -14.49
CA ILE A 95 10.69 -13.15 -13.88
C ILE A 95 11.83 -14.05 -13.36
N TRP A 96 11.53 -15.15 -12.66
CA TRP A 96 12.58 -16.06 -12.16
C TRP A 96 13.37 -16.69 -13.29
N ARG A 97 12.71 -17.05 -14.40
CA ARG A 97 13.38 -17.58 -15.61
C ARG A 97 14.34 -16.56 -16.18
N HIS A 98 13.88 -15.31 -16.35
CA HIS A 98 14.71 -14.23 -16.87
C HIS A 98 15.91 -13.95 -15.95
N LEU A 99 15.71 -13.89 -14.63
CA LEU A 99 16.81 -13.74 -13.68
C LEU A 99 17.84 -14.89 -13.80
N ALA A 100 17.38 -16.12 -14.04
CA ALA A 100 18.27 -17.27 -14.20
C ALA A 100 19.04 -17.23 -15.51
N GLU A 101 18.39 -16.87 -16.62
CA GLU A 101 19.02 -16.69 -17.94
C GLU A 101 20.10 -15.60 -17.92
N GLU A 102 19.88 -14.54 -17.14
CA GLU A 102 20.82 -13.45 -16.93
C GLU A 102 21.88 -13.74 -15.85
N ALA A 103 21.98 -15.00 -15.41
CA ALA A 103 22.93 -15.48 -14.40
C ALA A 103 22.86 -14.73 -13.04
N ALA A 104 21.68 -14.22 -12.66
CA ALA A 104 21.49 -13.58 -11.36
C ALA A 104 21.82 -14.57 -10.24
N ASP A 105 22.64 -14.14 -9.28
CA ASP A 105 23.08 -14.91 -8.14
C ASP A 105 22.47 -14.41 -6.81
N ARG A 106 22.96 -14.90 -5.67
CA ARG A 106 22.48 -14.47 -4.35
C ARG A 106 22.90 -13.05 -3.95
N GLN A 107 23.89 -12.47 -4.63
CA GLN A 107 24.35 -11.10 -4.41
C GLN A 107 23.60 -10.10 -5.32
N THR A 108 22.75 -10.59 -6.20
CA THR A 108 21.89 -9.75 -7.04
C THR A 108 20.98 -8.89 -6.16
N LEU A 109 20.71 -7.65 -6.61
CA LEU A 109 19.81 -6.74 -5.95
C LEU A 109 18.70 -6.32 -6.92
N LEU A 110 17.44 -6.44 -6.47
CA LEU A 110 16.24 -6.11 -7.23
C LEU A 110 15.66 -4.78 -6.75
N ILE A 111 15.51 -3.82 -7.64
CA ILE A 111 14.85 -2.54 -7.39
C ILE A 111 13.41 -2.62 -7.90
N CYS A 112 12.42 -2.56 -7.01
CA CYS A 112 11.00 -2.59 -7.34
C CYS A 112 10.50 -1.15 -7.53
N LEU A 113 10.42 -0.69 -8.80
CA LEU A 113 9.95 0.65 -9.17
C LEU A 113 8.49 0.58 -9.60
N GLY A 114 7.55 0.87 -8.71
CA GLY A 114 6.13 0.80 -9.07
C GLY A 114 5.16 0.99 -7.91
N GLY A 115 3.88 0.80 -8.18
CA GLY A 115 2.83 0.81 -7.16
C GLY A 115 2.85 -0.42 -6.27
N GLY A 116 1.80 -0.61 -5.45
CA GLY A 116 1.66 -1.76 -4.55
C GLY A 116 1.80 -3.11 -5.25
N VAL A 117 1.27 -3.25 -6.46
CA VAL A 117 1.40 -4.48 -7.27
C VAL A 117 2.86 -4.83 -7.51
N VAL A 118 3.66 -3.87 -7.97
CA VAL A 118 5.09 -4.10 -8.29
C VAL A 118 5.90 -4.36 -7.03
N THR A 119 5.61 -3.68 -5.92
CA THR A 119 6.32 -3.90 -4.66
C THR A 119 5.99 -5.25 -4.05
N ASP A 120 4.72 -5.68 -4.08
CA ASP A 120 4.30 -7.00 -3.60
C ASP A 120 4.89 -8.14 -4.45
N LEU A 121 4.74 -8.04 -5.79
CA LEU A 121 5.28 -9.01 -6.75
C LEU A 121 6.80 -9.10 -6.65
N GLY A 122 7.48 -7.96 -6.69
CA GLY A 122 8.95 -7.90 -6.68
C GLY A 122 9.54 -8.36 -5.35
N GLY A 123 8.89 -8.01 -4.23
CA GLY A 123 9.28 -8.53 -2.92
C GLY A 123 9.08 -10.04 -2.80
N PHE A 124 7.99 -10.58 -3.36
CA PHE A 124 7.76 -12.03 -3.41
C PHE A 124 8.78 -12.74 -4.30
N VAL A 125 9.06 -12.22 -5.48
CA VAL A 125 10.12 -12.73 -6.38
C VAL A 125 11.45 -12.71 -5.67
N ALA A 126 11.83 -11.59 -5.03
CA ALA A 126 13.09 -11.48 -4.31
C ALA A 126 13.18 -12.45 -3.13
N GLY A 127 12.12 -12.57 -2.34
CA GLY A 127 12.07 -13.45 -1.18
C GLY A 127 12.14 -14.95 -1.51
N THR A 128 11.78 -15.33 -2.74
CA THR A 128 11.70 -16.73 -3.16
C THR A 128 12.82 -17.17 -4.11
N TYR A 129 13.32 -16.25 -4.96
CA TYR A 129 14.41 -16.56 -5.87
C TYR A 129 15.68 -16.93 -5.11
N LYS A 130 16.27 -18.09 -5.42
CA LYS A 130 17.48 -18.65 -4.74
C LYS A 130 17.41 -18.69 -3.20
N ARG A 131 16.22 -18.78 -2.62
CA ARG A 131 15.89 -18.70 -1.18
C ARG A 131 16.08 -17.30 -0.58
N GLY A 132 15.98 -16.28 -1.38
CA GLY A 132 16.05 -14.87 -1.04
C GLY A 132 17.24 -14.17 -1.66
N ILE A 133 16.94 -13.09 -2.39
CA ILE A 133 17.88 -12.05 -2.83
C ILE A 133 17.46 -10.73 -2.21
N ARG A 134 18.37 -9.77 -2.16
CA ARG A 134 18.06 -8.44 -1.61
C ARG A 134 17.14 -7.66 -2.56
N CYS A 135 16.25 -6.84 -1.99
CA CYS A 135 15.45 -5.92 -2.76
C CYS A 135 15.34 -4.54 -2.11
N VAL A 136 14.96 -3.55 -2.91
CA VAL A 136 14.64 -2.19 -2.51
C VAL A 136 13.29 -1.84 -3.11
N HIS A 137 12.43 -1.15 -2.36
CA HIS A 137 11.18 -0.61 -2.88
C HIS A 137 11.28 0.88 -3.17
N VAL A 138 10.89 1.26 -4.39
CA VAL A 138 10.74 2.65 -4.84
C VAL A 138 9.27 2.83 -5.26
N PRO A 139 8.36 3.04 -4.29
CA PRO A 139 6.94 3.13 -4.57
C PRO A 139 6.61 4.38 -5.38
N THR A 140 5.77 4.22 -6.41
CA THR A 140 5.39 5.31 -7.33
C THR A 140 3.91 5.70 -7.21
N SER A 141 3.10 4.93 -6.49
CA SER A 141 1.70 5.24 -6.18
C SER A 141 1.54 5.64 -4.72
N LEU A 142 0.52 6.44 -4.40
CA LEU A 142 0.22 6.84 -3.02
C LEU A 142 -0.02 5.62 -2.13
N MET A 143 -0.76 4.61 -2.62
CA MET A 143 -0.98 3.32 -1.94
C MET A 143 0.35 2.63 -1.59
N GLY A 144 1.28 2.56 -2.53
CA GLY A 144 2.61 1.99 -2.30
C GLY A 144 3.42 2.78 -1.29
N MET A 145 3.33 4.11 -1.33
CA MET A 145 4.11 5.01 -0.46
C MET A 145 3.70 4.94 1.01
N VAL A 146 2.40 4.74 1.29
CA VAL A 146 1.87 4.80 2.68
C VAL A 146 1.54 3.44 3.27
N ASP A 147 1.36 2.40 2.44
CA ASP A 147 0.89 1.10 2.91
C ASP A 147 1.66 -0.08 2.31
N ALA A 148 1.47 -0.42 1.04
CA ALA A 148 1.87 -1.70 0.46
C ALA A 148 3.38 -1.98 0.55
N ALA A 149 4.25 -1.00 0.27
CA ALA A 149 5.70 -1.20 0.31
C ALA A 149 6.28 -1.31 1.73
N ILE A 150 5.49 -1.02 2.79
CA ILE A 150 5.96 -0.94 4.17
C ILE A 150 5.54 -2.18 4.96
N GLY A 151 6.50 -2.90 5.53
CA GLY A 151 6.23 -3.98 6.48
C GLY A 151 6.42 -5.38 5.94
N GLY A 152 7.13 -5.53 4.81
CA GLY A 152 7.69 -6.79 4.33
C GLY A 152 6.68 -7.88 3.95
N LYS A 153 5.38 -7.59 3.94
CA LYS A 153 4.37 -8.49 3.37
C LYS A 153 4.48 -8.43 1.86
N THR A 154 4.71 -9.57 1.24
CA THR A 154 4.81 -9.69 -0.20
C THR A 154 4.02 -10.89 -0.66
N GLY A 155 3.47 -10.87 -1.87
CA GLY A 155 2.67 -12.00 -2.31
C GLY A 155 2.02 -11.80 -3.66
N VAL A 156 1.37 -12.88 -4.09
CA VAL A 156 0.62 -12.97 -5.33
C VAL A 156 -0.78 -13.54 -5.08
N ASP A 157 -1.64 -13.32 -6.02
CA ASP A 157 -3.00 -13.82 -6.04
C ASP A 157 -3.03 -15.26 -6.53
N LEU A 158 -4.03 -16.02 -6.14
CA LEU A 158 -4.22 -17.39 -6.58
C LEU A 158 -5.72 -17.67 -6.78
N ALA A 159 -6.09 -18.16 -7.95
CA ALA A 159 -7.47 -18.55 -8.28
C ALA A 159 -8.52 -17.44 -7.99
N GLY A 160 -8.17 -16.19 -8.28
CA GLY A 160 -9.05 -15.03 -8.06
C GLY A 160 -9.13 -14.56 -6.60
N LEU A 161 -8.36 -15.17 -5.70
CA LEU A 161 -8.26 -14.75 -4.29
C LEU A 161 -6.96 -13.97 -4.07
N LYS A 162 -7.08 -12.78 -3.47
CA LYS A 162 -5.96 -11.87 -3.24
C LYS A 162 -4.97 -12.37 -2.20
N ASN A 163 -3.68 -12.15 -2.47
CA ASN A 163 -2.59 -12.33 -1.51
C ASN A 163 -2.56 -13.73 -0.85
N MET A 164 -3.00 -14.76 -1.58
CA MET A 164 -3.10 -16.13 -1.03
C MET A 164 -1.75 -16.79 -0.88
N VAL A 165 -0.77 -16.46 -1.71
CA VAL A 165 0.58 -16.99 -1.64
C VAL A 165 1.54 -15.85 -1.38
N GLY A 166 2.30 -15.92 -0.30
CA GLY A 166 3.18 -14.82 0.06
C GLY A 166 4.25 -15.20 1.08
N VAL A 167 5.22 -14.33 1.22
CA VAL A 167 6.30 -14.43 2.19
C VAL A 167 6.49 -13.10 2.92
N PHE A 168 7.06 -13.16 4.11
CA PHE A 168 7.59 -11.97 4.77
C PHE A 168 9.04 -11.79 4.31
N HIS A 169 9.27 -10.75 3.50
CA HIS A 169 10.58 -10.41 2.99
C HIS A 169 10.83 -8.91 3.14
N ASP A 170 11.66 -8.53 4.09
CA ASP A 170 11.96 -7.14 4.36
C ASP A 170 12.91 -6.59 3.29
N PRO A 171 12.61 -5.43 2.64
CA PRO A 171 13.53 -4.78 1.73
C PRO A 171 14.71 -4.17 2.50
N LEU A 172 15.80 -3.86 1.82
CA LEU A 172 16.88 -3.03 2.39
C LEU A 172 16.39 -1.63 2.77
N GLY A 173 15.37 -1.14 2.09
CA GLY A 173 14.71 0.13 2.39
C GLY A 173 13.58 0.43 1.43
N VAL A 174 12.72 1.35 1.84
CA VAL A 174 11.63 1.93 1.04
C VAL A 174 11.97 3.39 0.79
N TYR A 175 12.09 3.80 -0.48
CA TYR A 175 12.51 5.15 -0.87
C TYR A 175 11.36 5.89 -1.54
N VAL A 176 10.72 6.77 -0.79
CA VAL A 176 9.50 7.49 -1.20
C VAL A 176 9.85 8.84 -1.82
N HIS A 177 9.73 8.92 -3.14
CA HIS A 177 9.92 10.13 -3.92
C HIS A 177 8.57 10.68 -4.37
N LEU A 178 8.03 11.62 -3.60
CA LEU A 178 6.68 12.18 -3.82
C LEU A 178 6.42 12.73 -5.23
N PRO A 179 7.41 13.32 -5.95
CA PRO A 179 7.18 13.79 -7.32
C PRO A 179 6.64 12.74 -8.29
N PHE A 180 6.82 11.44 -8.04
CA PHE A 180 6.22 10.37 -8.86
C PHE A 180 4.70 10.43 -8.88
N LEU A 181 4.06 10.97 -7.84
CA LEU A 181 2.61 11.16 -7.77
C LEU A 181 2.06 12.09 -8.88
N LYS A 182 2.92 12.94 -9.48
CA LYS A 182 2.50 13.81 -10.61
C LYS A 182 2.03 13.04 -11.84
N SER A 183 2.49 11.80 -12.00
CA SER A 183 2.10 10.93 -13.11
C SER A 183 0.81 10.16 -12.87
N LEU A 184 0.26 10.21 -11.64
CA LEU A 184 -0.95 9.46 -11.28
C LEU A 184 -2.24 10.20 -11.62
N GLY A 185 -3.23 9.45 -12.12
CA GLY A 185 -4.59 9.93 -12.26
C GLY A 185 -5.29 10.12 -10.90
N LYS A 186 -6.31 10.97 -10.87
CA LYS A 186 -7.10 11.25 -9.65
C LYS A 186 -7.64 9.98 -8.97
N ARG A 187 -8.08 8.98 -9.75
CA ARG A 187 -8.62 7.71 -9.22
C ARG A 187 -7.57 6.94 -8.43
N GLU A 188 -6.33 6.89 -8.93
CA GLU A 188 -5.21 6.23 -8.23
C GLU A 188 -4.74 7.01 -6.99
N LEU A 189 -4.83 8.33 -6.99
CA LEU A 189 -4.58 9.12 -5.78
C LEU A 189 -5.63 8.83 -4.72
N LEU A 190 -6.92 8.79 -5.09
CA LEU A 190 -8.00 8.41 -4.18
C LEU A 190 -7.85 6.97 -3.67
N ASN A 191 -7.36 6.06 -4.52
CA ASN A 191 -7.06 4.68 -4.12
C ASN A 191 -6.10 4.65 -2.92
N GLY A 192 -4.99 5.38 -2.96
CA GLY A 192 -4.06 5.47 -1.84
C GLY A 192 -4.58 6.30 -0.64
N LEU A 193 -5.40 7.32 -0.91
CA LEU A 193 -6.00 8.15 0.13
C LEU A 193 -6.88 7.33 1.09
N ALA A 194 -7.56 6.28 0.61
CA ALA A 194 -8.37 5.41 1.46
C ALA A 194 -7.54 4.80 2.60
N GLU A 195 -6.31 4.38 2.32
CA GLU A 195 -5.41 3.84 3.34
C GLU A 195 -4.92 4.92 4.32
N MET A 196 -4.66 6.12 3.84
CA MET A 196 -4.31 7.23 4.73
C MET A 196 -5.46 7.56 5.68
N LEU A 197 -6.70 7.61 5.17
CA LEU A 197 -7.91 7.82 5.96
C LEU A 197 -8.10 6.68 6.98
N LYS A 198 -7.89 5.43 6.57
CA LYS A 198 -7.91 4.28 7.47
C LYS A 198 -6.89 4.42 8.60
N HIS A 199 -5.64 4.81 8.29
CA HIS A 199 -4.62 5.04 9.30
C HIS A 199 -5.06 6.09 10.33
N GLY A 200 -5.69 7.17 9.86
CA GLY A 200 -6.28 8.18 10.75
C GLY A 200 -7.39 7.59 11.63
N LEU A 201 -8.31 6.83 11.05
CA LEU A 201 -9.45 6.23 11.77
C LEU A 201 -9.04 5.24 12.85
N VAL A 202 -8.00 4.44 12.61
CA VAL A 202 -7.60 3.38 13.56
C VAL A 202 -6.53 3.79 14.55
N TRP A 203 -5.79 4.92 14.30
CA TRP A 203 -4.59 5.25 15.07
C TRP A 203 -4.45 6.72 15.47
N ASP A 204 -4.94 7.68 14.67
CA ASP A 204 -4.66 9.09 14.87
C ASP A 204 -5.81 10.00 14.38
N ALA A 205 -6.65 10.44 15.31
CA ALA A 205 -7.78 11.34 15.00
C ALA A 205 -7.34 12.68 14.37
N ALA A 206 -6.18 13.21 14.73
CA ALA A 206 -5.68 14.44 14.12
C ALA A 206 -5.29 14.22 12.66
N ALA A 207 -4.68 13.07 12.34
CA ALA A 207 -4.39 12.67 10.96
C ALA A 207 -5.68 12.48 10.15
N TRP A 208 -6.73 11.86 10.72
CA TRP A 208 -8.04 11.75 10.05
C TRP A 208 -8.59 13.11 9.60
N ASN A 209 -8.54 14.10 10.48
CA ASN A 209 -9.03 15.43 10.18
C ASN A 209 -8.18 16.11 9.09
N ALA A 210 -6.86 16.11 9.24
CA ALA A 210 -5.94 16.75 8.31
C ALA A 210 -5.97 16.11 6.91
N ILE A 211 -6.04 14.77 6.81
CA ILE A 211 -6.06 14.03 5.54
C ILE A 211 -7.37 14.29 4.80
N GLY A 212 -8.50 14.38 5.50
CA GLY A 212 -9.81 14.60 4.89
C GLY A 212 -9.96 15.96 4.20
N GLU A 213 -9.10 16.92 4.51
CA GLU A 213 -9.08 18.28 3.94
C GLU A 213 -7.94 18.47 2.93
N ALA A 214 -7.17 17.42 2.63
CA ALA A 214 -5.96 17.50 1.83
C ALA A 214 -6.25 17.87 0.37
N PRO A 215 -5.56 18.87 -0.19
CA PRO A 215 -5.60 19.16 -1.62
C PRO A 215 -4.78 18.13 -2.40
N LEU A 216 -5.42 17.08 -2.92
CA LEU A 216 -4.75 15.93 -3.57
C LEU A 216 -3.88 16.31 -4.78
N HIS A 217 -4.06 17.48 -5.34
CA HIS A 217 -3.27 17.99 -6.48
C HIS A 217 -2.00 18.73 -6.06
N ASP A 218 -1.86 19.07 -4.77
CA ASP A 218 -0.71 19.77 -4.21
C ASP A 218 0.21 18.79 -3.46
N ILE A 219 1.31 18.39 -4.10
CA ILE A 219 2.25 17.42 -3.56
C ILE A 219 2.99 17.95 -2.33
N ASP A 220 3.28 19.25 -2.27
CA ASP A 220 3.95 19.84 -1.12
C ASP A 220 3.03 19.85 0.11
N ALA A 221 1.72 20.08 -0.08
CA ALA A 221 0.71 19.96 0.96
C ALA A 221 0.46 18.49 1.37
N LEU A 222 0.61 17.53 0.44
CA LEU A 222 0.48 16.11 0.75
C LEU A 222 1.68 15.55 1.55
N LYS A 223 2.88 16.13 1.40
CA LYS A 223 4.10 15.62 2.04
C LYS A 223 3.94 15.28 3.53
N PRO A 224 3.54 16.22 4.42
CA PRO A 224 3.43 15.93 5.85
C PRO A 224 2.38 14.86 6.15
N LEU A 225 1.33 14.75 5.34
CA LEU A 225 0.27 13.76 5.50
C LEU A 225 0.74 12.36 5.11
N VAL A 226 1.49 12.25 4.02
CA VAL A 226 2.14 10.98 3.59
C VAL A 226 3.16 10.56 4.63
N GLU A 227 4.00 11.46 5.14
CA GLU A 227 4.96 11.18 6.21
C GLU A 227 4.26 10.66 7.47
N ARG A 228 3.17 11.32 7.91
CA ARG A 228 2.42 10.86 9.07
C ARG A 228 1.76 9.50 8.85
N SER A 229 1.16 9.29 7.69
CA SER A 229 0.52 8.01 7.33
C SER A 229 1.56 6.87 7.29
N ALA A 230 2.71 7.08 6.64
CA ALA A 230 3.81 6.11 6.61
C ALA A 230 4.37 5.84 8.02
N ALA A 231 4.46 6.87 8.88
CA ALA A 231 4.89 6.72 10.27
C ALA A 231 3.92 5.84 11.07
N ILE A 232 2.61 6.05 10.93
CA ILE A 232 1.60 5.21 11.59
C ILE A 232 1.76 3.75 11.15
N LYS A 233 1.88 3.51 9.84
CA LYS A 233 2.11 2.15 9.31
C LYS A 233 3.38 1.53 9.89
N ALA A 234 4.49 2.28 9.92
CA ALA A 234 5.76 1.83 10.43
C ALA A 234 5.72 1.53 11.94
N GLU A 235 5.06 2.38 12.74
CA GLU A 235 4.83 2.17 14.17
C GLU A 235 4.11 0.84 14.44
N VAL A 236 3.02 0.59 13.71
CA VAL A 236 2.21 -0.64 13.84
C VAL A 236 3.01 -1.87 13.39
N VAL A 237 3.72 -1.78 12.27
CA VAL A 237 4.57 -2.88 11.75
C VAL A 237 5.70 -3.20 12.72
N LYS A 238 6.35 -2.18 13.29
CA LYS A 238 7.43 -2.36 14.26
C LYS A 238 6.95 -3.08 15.53
N ALA A 239 5.73 -2.75 15.98
CA ALA A 239 5.13 -3.38 17.17
C ALA A 239 4.68 -4.82 16.92
N ASP A 240 4.20 -5.15 15.71
CA ASP A 240 3.72 -6.49 15.35
C ASP A 240 4.10 -6.83 13.89
N PRO A 241 5.35 -7.22 13.62
CA PRO A 241 5.82 -7.48 12.25
C PRO A 241 5.06 -8.59 11.51
N ARG A 242 4.50 -9.56 12.24
CA ARG A 242 3.84 -10.75 11.67
C ARG A 242 2.32 -10.72 11.72
N GLU A 243 1.72 -9.62 12.17
CA GLU A 243 0.25 -9.46 12.26
C GLU A 243 -0.44 -10.52 13.13
N SER A 244 0.17 -10.82 14.24
CA SER A 244 -0.40 -11.76 15.21
C SER A 244 -1.44 -11.10 16.13
N SER A 245 -1.36 -9.79 16.34
CA SER A 245 -2.19 -9.05 17.30
C SER A 245 -2.46 -7.61 16.86
N LEU A 246 -1.61 -6.65 17.24
CA LEU A 246 -1.80 -5.20 17.06
C LEU A 246 -1.94 -4.80 15.58
N ARG A 247 -1.13 -5.36 14.69
CA ARG A 247 -1.15 -5.01 13.26
C ARG A 247 -2.50 -5.27 12.60
N LYS A 248 -3.35 -6.12 13.20
CA LYS A 248 -4.73 -6.34 12.76
C LYS A 248 -5.58 -5.07 12.79
N VAL A 249 -5.20 -4.01 13.52
CA VAL A 249 -5.93 -2.72 13.50
C VAL A 249 -6.02 -2.16 12.08
N LEU A 250 -5.01 -2.42 11.24
CA LEU A 250 -4.98 -2.01 9.84
C LEU A 250 -5.98 -2.76 8.94
N ASN A 251 -6.68 -3.76 9.48
CA ASN A 251 -7.71 -4.51 8.75
C ASN A 251 -9.10 -3.86 8.83
N PHE A 252 -9.25 -2.72 9.49
CA PHE A 252 -10.50 -1.96 9.46
C PHE A 252 -10.90 -1.61 8.03
N GLY A 253 -12.13 -1.85 7.67
CA GLY A 253 -12.65 -1.68 6.31
C GLY A 253 -12.31 -2.82 5.33
N HIS A 254 -11.43 -3.75 5.71
CA HIS A 254 -10.94 -4.78 4.78
C HIS A 254 -11.79 -6.02 4.74
N THR A 255 -12.48 -6.39 5.81
CA THR A 255 -13.28 -7.63 5.81
C THR A 255 -14.43 -7.54 4.82
N ILE A 256 -15.19 -6.45 4.87
CA ILE A 256 -16.26 -6.18 3.91
C ILE A 256 -15.66 -5.68 2.58
N GLY A 257 -14.63 -4.83 2.64
CA GLY A 257 -13.97 -4.28 1.47
C GLY A 257 -13.45 -5.34 0.49
N HIS A 258 -12.75 -6.36 0.96
CA HIS A 258 -12.26 -7.46 0.11
C HIS A 258 -13.40 -8.26 -0.53
N GLY A 259 -14.52 -8.48 0.19
CA GLY A 259 -15.70 -9.12 -0.40
C GLY A 259 -16.29 -8.28 -1.54
N ILE A 260 -16.40 -6.97 -1.34
CA ILE A 260 -16.90 -6.03 -2.36
C ILE A 260 -15.91 -5.93 -3.54
N GLU A 261 -14.61 -5.88 -3.27
CA GLU A 261 -13.59 -5.86 -4.31
C GLU A 261 -13.68 -7.10 -5.19
N ALA A 262 -13.69 -8.29 -4.59
CA ALA A 262 -13.81 -9.54 -5.31
C ALA A 262 -15.10 -9.64 -6.13
N HIS A 263 -16.23 -9.22 -5.56
CA HIS A 263 -17.51 -9.17 -6.27
C HIS A 263 -17.47 -8.17 -7.45
N SER A 264 -16.81 -7.04 -7.31
CA SER A 264 -16.68 -6.05 -8.39
C SER A 264 -15.91 -6.60 -9.60
N TRP A 265 -15.01 -7.54 -9.39
CA TRP A 265 -14.20 -8.15 -10.45
C TRP A 265 -14.95 -9.22 -11.26
N GLU A 266 -16.09 -9.71 -10.77
CA GLU A 266 -16.97 -10.58 -11.53
C GLU A 266 -17.58 -9.86 -12.76
N SER A 267 -17.53 -8.51 -12.77
CA SER A 267 -17.98 -7.68 -13.91
C SER A 267 -16.93 -6.59 -14.23
N PRO A 268 -16.25 -6.67 -15.39
CA PRO A 268 -15.21 -5.69 -15.76
C PRO A 268 -15.68 -4.23 -15.76
N GLN A 269 -16.96 -3.96 -16.05
CA GLN A 269 -17.54 -2.63 -16.07
C GLN A 269 -17.73 -2.02 -14.68
N ARG A 270 -17.71 -2.86 -13.65
CA ARG A 270 -17.95 -2.48 -12.24
C ARG A 270 -16.71 -2.57 -11.38
N MET A 271 -15.55 -2.87 -11.97
CA MET A 271 -14.31 -3.15 -11.27
C MET A 271 -13.86 -1.96 -10.42
N LEU A 272 -13.73 -2.19 -9.12
CA LEU A 272 -13.20 -1.24 -8.14
C LEU A 272 -11.69 -1.41 -7.97
N LEU A 273 -11.04 -0.30 -7.66
CA LEU A 273 -9.71 -0.31 -7.08
C LEU A 273 -9.78 -0.67 -5.60
N HIS A 274 -8.70 -1.19 -5.06
CA HIS A 274 -8.62 -1.64 -3.67
C HIS A 274 -9.11 -0.59 -2.66
N GLY A 275 -8.60 0.65 -2.72
CA GLY A 275 -9.00 1.71 -1.80
C GLY A 275 -10.46 2.15 -1.96
N GLU A 276 -11.05 2.03 -3.17
CA GLU A 276 -12.48 2.27 -3.38
C GLU A 276 -13.32 1.24 -2.61
N ALA A 277 -12.94 -0.02 -2.68
CA ALA A 277 -13.61 -1.11 -1.97
C ALA A 277 -13.39 -1.01 -0.44
N VAL A 278 -12.17 -0.68 -0.01
CA VAL A 278 -11.87 -0.46 1.42
C VAL A 278 -12.66 0.74 1.97
N ALA A 279 -12.84 1.81 1.20
CA ALA A 279 -13.67 2.95 1.62
C ALA A 279 -15.12 2.54 1.89
N ILE A 280 -15.70 1.69 1.03
CA ILE A 280 -17.03 1.12 1.25
C ILE A 280 -17.05 0.22 2.48
N GLY A 281 -16.05 -0.63 2.62
CA GLY A 281 -15.88 -1.48 3.80
C GLY A 281 -15.79 -0.66 5.08
N MET A 282 -15.06 0.46 5.08
CA MET A 282 -14.98 1.37 6.23
C MET A 282 -16.34 1.98 6.61
N VAL A 283 -17.20 2.33 5.62
CA VAL A 283 -18.57 2.80 5.91
C VAL A 283 -19.38 1.70 6.59
N CYS A 284 -19.35 0.48 6.07
CA CYS A 284 -20.08 -0.66 6.63
C CYS A 284 -19.56 -1.05 8.03
N GLU A 285 -18.24 -1.10 8.21
CA GLU A 285 -17.63 -1.51 9.48
C GLU A 285 -17.71 -0.40 10.55
N ALA A 286 -17.77 0.89 10.16
CA ALA A 286 -18.10 1.98 11.07
C ALA A 286 -19.57 1.89 11.51
N TRP A 287 -20.48 1.52 10.61
CA TRP A 287 -21.89 1.27 10.96
C TRP A 287 -22.01 0.11 11.96
N LEU A 288 -21.29 -1.00 11.75
CA LEU A 288 -21.23 -2.12 12.70
C LEU A 288 -20.69 -1.65 14.05
N SER A 289 -19.65 -0.81 14.05
CA SER A 289 -19.09 -0.26 15.29
C SER A 289 -20.12 0.54 16.06
N TRP A 290 -20.93 1.36 15.39
CA TRP A 290 -22.04 2.09 16.01
C TRP A 290 -23.15 1.16 16.48
N ARG A 291 -23.59 0.21 15.67
CA ARG A 291 -24.69 -0.71 16.02
C ARG A 291 -24.35 -1.66 17.17
N MET A 292 -23.08 -1.87 17.43
CA MET A 292 -22.55 -2.68 18.54
C MET A 292 -22.16 -1.82 19.76
N ASP A 293 -22.60 -0.56 19.82
CA ASP A 293 -22.34 0.38 20.91
C ASP A 293 -20.85 0.63 21.19
N LEU A 294 -19.99 0.46 20.17
CA LEU A 294 -18.55 0.71 20.25
C LEU A 294 -18.20 2.14 19.81
N LEU A 295 -18.94 2.69 18.85
CA LEU A 295 -18.71 4.00 18.24
C LEU A 295 -19.95 4.88 18.44
N SER A 296 -19.75 6.19 18.62
CA SER A 296 -20.87 7.12 18.69
C SER A 296 -21.58 7.25 17.32
N ARG A 297 -22.87 7.62 17.34
CA ARG A 297 -23.61 7.91 16.11
C ARG A 297 -23.01 9.09 15.36
N GLU A 298 -22.57 10.11 16.07
CA GLU A 298 -21.95 11.31 15.50
C GLU A 298 -20.66 10.97 14.74
N ASP A 299 -19.78 10.16 15.32
CA ASP A 299 -18.55 9.69 14.66
C ASP A 299 -18.87 8.86 13.42
N TYR A 300 -19.85 7.95 13.50
CA TYR A 300 -20.29 7.17 12.34
C TYR A 300 -20.79 8.09 11.21
N ASP A 301 -21.67 9.04 11.51
CA ASP A 301 -22.22 9.96 10.52
C ASP A 301 -21.12 10.81 9.87
N ALA A 302 -20.13 11.27 10.64
CA ALA A 302 -18.97 12.00 10.14
C ALA A 302 -18.10 11.15 9.18
N ILE A 303 -17.84 9.89 9.54
CA ILE A 303 -17.07 8.94 8.73
C ILE A 303 -17.81 8.62 7.43
N ALA A 304 -19.08 8.25 7.52
CA ALA A 304 -19.89 7.89 6.36
C ALA A 304 -20.02 9.07 5.37
N THR A 305 -20.33 10.26 5.87
CA THR A 305 -20.46 11.48 5.05
C THR A 305 -19.17 11.76 4.30
N ARG A 306 -18.02 11.74 4.96
CA ARG A 306 -16.72 12.02 4.33
C ARG A 306 -16.38 10.99 3.25
N LEU A 307 -16.52 9.70 3.55
CA LEU A 307 -16.16 8.63 2.62
C LEU A 307 -17.09 8.63 1.39
N LEU A 308 -18.40 8.80 1.58
CA LEU A 308 -19.37 8.88 0.48
C LEU A 308 -19.22 10.14 -0.38
N THR A 309 -18.63 11.22 0.16
CA THR A 309 -18.29 12.43 -0.62
C THR A 309 -17.07 12.21 -1.51
N LEU A 310 -16.08 11.45 -1.02
CA LEU A 310 -14.81 11.24 -1.72
C LEU A 310 -14.87 10.11 -2.75
N TYR A 311 -15.63 9.05 -2.47
CA TYR A 311 -15.67 7.83 -3.27
C TYR A 311 -17.02 7.64 -3.93
N LYS A 312 -16.99 7.22 -5.19
CA LYS A 312 -18.22 6.87 -5.92
C LYS A 312 -18.89 5.66 -5.29
N PRO A 313 -20.22 5.71 -5.11
CA PRO A 313 -20.96 4.56 -4.63
C PRO A 313 -20.80 3.35 -5.55
N TYR A 314 -20.68 2.16 -4.95
CA TYR A 314 -20.79 0.89 -5.62
C TYR A 314 -22.19 0.32 -5.40
N GLN A 315 -22.93 0.11 -6.48
CA GLN A 315 -24.30 -0.39 -6.39
C GLN A 315 -24.32 -1.91 -6.57
N PHE A 316 -25.05 -2.59 -5.70
CA PHE A 316 -25.35 -4.02 -5.75
C PHE A 316 -26.77 -4.25 -5.23
N ASP A 317 -27.36 -5.39 -5.59
CA ASP A 317 -28.71 -5.74 -5.20
C ASP A 317 -28.73 -6.58 -3.90
N SER A 318 -29.91 -6.68 -3.28
CA SER A 318 -30.07 -7.54 -2.09
C SER A 318 -29.79 -9.03 -2.40
N ALA A 319 -29.98 -9.45 -3.63
CA ALA A 319 -29.64 -10.80 -4.09
C ALA A 319 -28.12 -11.07 -4.03
N ASP A 320 -27.29 -10.04 -4.17
CA ASP A 320 -25.83 -10.15 -4.12
C ASP A 320 -25.30 -10.39 -2.71
N ASN A 321 -26.09 -10.09 -1.64
CA ASN A 321 -25.64 -10.20 -0.27
C ASN A 321 -25.10 -11.59 0.10
N HIS A 322 -25.75 -12.65 -0.38
CA HIS A 322 -25.27 -14.01 -0.14
C HIS A 322 -23.89 -14.24 -0.76
N ARG A 323 -23.70 -13.78 -2.00
CA ARG A 323 -22.42 -13.90 -2.72
C ARG A 323 -21.32 -13.08 -2.04
N LEU A 324 -21.62 -11.86 -1.62
CA LEU A 324 -20.69 -11.00 -0.87
C LEU A 324 -20.23 -11.67 0.44
N ILE A 325 -21.17 -12.23 1.21
CA ILE A 325 -20.87 -12.94 2.45
C ILE A 325 -20.02 -14.20 2.18
N GLU A 326 -20.29 -14.92 1.10
CA GLU A 326 -19.48 -16.08 0.69
C GLU A 326 -18.04 -15.67 0.36
N LEU A 327 -17.85 -14.59 -0.42
CA LEU A 327 -16.52 -14.05 -0.75
C LEU A 327 -15.76 -13.62 0.48
N MET A 328 -16.44 -12.98 1.45
CA MET A 328 -15.83 -12.61 2.74
C MET A 328 -15.37 -13.82 3.56
N ARG A 329 -16.09 -14.96 3.49
CA ARG A 329 -15.72 -16.19 4.22
C ARG A 329 -14.41 -16.81 3.72
N ASN A 330 -14.07 -16.59 2.47
CA ASN A 330 -12.85 -17.09 1.86
C ASN A 330 -11.60 -16.26 2.26
N ASP A 331 -11.77 -15.11 2.92
CA ASP A 331 -10.64 -14.35 3.46
C ASP A 331 -9.97 -15.13 4.62
N LYS A 332 -8.64 -15.23 4.59
CA LYS A 332 -7.79 -15.95 5.56
C LYS A 332 -8.05 -15.62 7.03
N LYS A 333 -8.70 -14.51 7.31
CA LYS A 333 -8.98 -14.00 8.66
C LYS A 333 -10.15 -14.70 9.34
N ASN A 334 -10.97 -15.44 8.58
CA ASN A 334 -12.20 -16.07 9.06
C ASN A 334 -11.95 -17.55 9.37
N ALA A 335 -11.54 -17.85 10.62
CA ALA A 335 -11.39 -19.21 11.09
C ALA A 335 -12.74 -19.74 11.61
N SER A 336 -13.09 -20.98 11.27
CA SER A 336 -14.28 -21.71 11.82
C SER A 336 -15.63 -21.09 11.41
N GLY A 337 -15.74 -20.36 10.28
CA GLY A 337 -17.02 -19.82 9.80
C GLY A 337 -17.56 -18.62 10.56
N GLN A 338 -16.79 -18.07 11.50
CA GLN A 338 -17.12 -16.84 12.23
C GLN A 338 -16.30 -15.68 11.72
N PHE A 339 -16.94 -14.52 11.55
CA PHE A 339 -16.26 -13.30 11.15
C PHE A 339 -15.57 -12.63 12.34
N ARG A 340 -14.30 -12.25 12.16
CA ARG A 340 -13.55 -11.45 13.12
C ARG A 340 -13.19 -10.12 12.47
N PHE A 341 -13.73 -9.06 13.03
CA PHE A 341 -13.58 -7.71 12.52
C PHE A 341 -12.62 -6.88 13.37
N THR A 342 -12.03 -5.89 12.75
CA THR A 342 -11.50 -4.72 13.42
C THR A 342 -12.60 -3.66 13.41
N LEU A 343 -13.06 -3.19 14.56
CA LEU A 343 -14.11 -2.18 14.68
C LEU A 343 -13.57 -0.96 15.44
N LEU A 344 -14.12 0.22 15.14
CA LEU A 344 -13.73 1.47 15.80
C LEU A 344 -14.36 1.57 17.19
N THR A 345 -13.62 2.13 18.16
CA THR A 345 -14.14 2.51 19.47
C THR A 345 -14.18 4.04 19.64
N ALA A 346 -13.50 4.76 18.79
CA ALA A 346 -13.54 6.21 18.55
C ALA A 346 -12.78 6.49 17.25
N ILE A 347 -12.91 7.66 16.66
CA ILE A 347 -11.98 8.10 15.60
C ILE A 347 -10.57 8.13 16.20
N GLY A 348 -9.63 7.44 15.54
CA GLY A 348 -8.26 7.26 16.01
C GLY A 348 -8.04 6.05 16.91
N LYS A 349 -9.07 5.20 17.12
CA LYS A 349 -8.96 4.04 18.00
C LYS A 349 -9.81 2.87 17.55
N ALA A 350 -9.19 1.69 17.48
CA ALA A 350 -9.85 0.46 17.04
C ALA A 350 -9.66 -0.70 18.02
N LYS A 351 -10.59 -1.66 17.97
CA LYS A 351 -10.56 -2.95 18.66
C LYS A 351 -10.51 -4.08 17.64
N VAL A 352 -9.56 -4.98 17.79
CA VAL A 352 -9.38 -6.14 16.91
C VAL A 352 -10.16 -7.36 17.39
N ASP A 353 -10.30 -8.34 16.49
CA ASP A 353 -10.89 -9.66 16.77
C ASP A 353 -12.32 -9.58 17.34
N VAL A 354 -13.11 -8.57 16.95
CA VAL A 354 -14.53 -8.43 17.36
C VAL A 354 -15.37 -9.44 16.57
N HIS A 355 -16.16 -10.23 17.27
CA HIS A 355 -17.07 -11.19 16.66
C HIS A 355 -18.28 -10.49 16.04
N VAL A 356 -18.53 -10.76 14.76
CA VAL A 356 -19.69 -10.26 14.01
C VAL A 356 -20.38 -11.45 13.32
N THR A 357 -21.67 -11.53 13.43
CA THR A 357 -22.49 -12.58 12.80
C THR A 357 -22.76 -12.27 11.33
N ALA A 358 -23.06 -13.30 10.53
CA ALA A 358 -23.46 -13.11 9.14
C ALA A 358 -24.71 -12.23 8.98
N ALA A 359 -25.63 -12.30 9.95
CA ALA A 359 -26.82 -11.44 9.97
C ALA A 359 -26.46 -9.96 10.14
N GLN A 360 -25.52 -9.64 11.05
CA GLN A 360 -25.04 -8.27 11.24
C GLN A 360 -24.30 -7.76 9.99
N VAL A 361 -23.50 -8.61 9.34
CA VAL A 361 -22.85 -8.26 8.06
C VAL A 361 -23.90 -7.94 7.00
N GLN A 362 -24.95 -8.75 6.89
CA GLN A 362 -26.05 -8.51 5.97
C GLN A 362 -26.78 -7.19 6.25
N GLU A 363 -27.03 -6.88 7.52
CA GLU A 363 -27.62 -5.60 7.92
C GLU A 363 -26.74 -4.41 7.53
N ALA A 364 -25.42 -4.52 7.69
CA ALA A 364 -24.47 -3.47 7.28
C ALA A 364 -24.45 -3.24 5.75
N LEU A 365 -24.50 -4.31 4.96
CA LEU A 365 -24.60 -4.25 3.49
C LEU A 365 -25.92 -3.61 3.07
N GLU A 366 -27.04 -4.00 3.66
CA GLU A 366 -28.36 -3.39 3.39
C GLU A 366 -28.39 -1.91 3.75
N HIS A 367 -27.81 -1.55 4.90
CA HIS A 367 -27.71 -0.15 5.31
C HIS A 367 -26.91 0.68 4.29
N TYR A 368 -25.73 0.20 3.88
CA TYR A 368 -24.95 0.86 2.84
C TYR A 368 -25.76 1.04 1.55
N ARG A 369 -26.43 -0.02 1.10
CA ARG A 369 -27.26 0.01 -0.10
C ARG A 369 -28.37 1.08 -0.05
N LEU A 370 -28.94 1.31 1.14
CA LEU A 370 -29.95 2.36 1.35
C LEU A 370 -29.35 3.77 1.36
N LEU A 371 -28.10 3.93 1.82
CA LEU A 371 -27.39 5.23 1.83
C LEU A 371 -27.03 5.71 0.42
N VAL A 372 -26.84 4.80 -0.53
CA VAL A 372 -26.32 5.12 -1.86
C VAL A 372 -27.38 5.05 -2.98
N ARG A 373 -28.66 4.86 -2.61
CA ARG A 373 -29.82 4.96 -3.50
C ARG A 373 -30.16 6.44 -3.75
#